data_1034ba9cc441b9ec5866c45b6f737927
#
_entry.id   1034ba9cc441b9ec5866c45b6f737927
#
_cell.length_a   1.000
_cell.length_b   1.000
_cell.length_c   1.000
_cell.angle_alpha   90.00
_cell.angle_beta   90.00
_cell.angle_gamma   90.00
#
_symmetry.space_group_name_H-M   'P 1'
#
loop_
_entity.id
_entity.type
_entity.pdbx_description
1 polymer ?
#
loop_
_entity_poly.entity_id
_entity_poly.type
_entity_poly.pdbx_seq_one_letter_code
_entity_poly.pdbx_strand_id
1 'polypeptide(L)' 'VYKRQVLKAAGLVENGVEAKEVIQNGLVAVNGEIDTRRGRKLYPGDTATFDGNEIKIEK' A
#
# COMPACT_ATOMS: atom_id res chain seq x y z
N VAL A 1 6.39 -7.21 -4.09
CA VAL A 1 5.07 -6.67 -4.44
C VAL A 1 5.08 -5.16 -4.26
N TYR A 2 4.51 -4.43 -5.20
CA TYR A 2 4.39 -2.97 -5.08
C TYR A 2 3.16 -2.62 -4.23
N LYS A 3 3.23 -1.48 -3.55
CA LYS A 3 2.12 -1.01 -2.71
C LYS A 3 0.79 -0.95 -3.46
N ARG A 4 0.81 -0.46 -4.70
CA ARG A 4 -0.41 -0.37 -5.51
C ARG A 4 -1.04 -1.74 -5.77
N GLN A 5 -0.22 -2.78 -5.92
CA GLN A 5 -0.70 -4.14 -6.15
C GLN A 5 -1.39 -4.68 -4.90
N VAL A 6 -0.82 -4.40 -3.74
CA VAL A 6 -1.38 -4.82 -2.46
C VAL A 6 -2.73 -4.16 -2.22
N LEU A 7 -2.82 -2.85 -2.44
CA LEU A 7 -4.07 -2.12 -2.26
C LEU A 7 -5.16 -2.61 -3.21
N LYS A 8 -4.80 -2.89 -4.44
CA LYS A 8 -5.74 -3.38 -5.44
C LYS A 8 -6.20 -4.81 -5.11
N ALA A 9 -5.27 -5.67 -4.73
CA ALA A 9 -5.58 -7.05 -4.37
C ALA A 9 -6.47 -7.14 -3.13
N ALA A 10 -6.32 -6.21 -2.20
CA ALA A 10 -7.13 -6.15 -0.99
C ALA A 10 -8.50 -5.50 -1.21
N GLY A 11 -8.75 -4.97 -2.41
CA GLY A 11 -10.02 -4.31 -2.71
C GLY A 11 -10.16 -2.91 -2.13
N LEU A 12 -9.06 -2.30 -1.67
CA LEU A 12 -9.09 -0.97 -1.08
C LEU A 12 -9.09 0.13 -2.13
N VAL A 13 -8.60 -0.16 -3.33
CA VAL A 13 -8.65 0.75 -4.47
C VAL A 13 -9.13 -0.03 -5.69
N GLU A 14 -9.72 0.66 -6.66
CA GLU A 14 -10.30 0.02 -7.84
C GLU A 14 -9.31 -0.16 -8.99
N ASN A 15 -8.33 0.74 -9.08
CA ASN A 15 -7.39 0.73 -10.19
C ASN A 15 -6.06 1.35 -9.79
N GLY A 16 -5.08 1.30 -10.71
CA GLY A 16 -3.76 1.81 -10.44
C GLY A 16 -3.69 3.32 -10.25
N VAL A 17 -4.58 4.07 -10.88
CA VAL A 17 -4.61 5.53 -10.74
C VAL A 17 -5.03 5.91 -9.33
N GLU A 18 -6.06 5.28 -8.81
CA GLU A 18 -6.51 5.51 -7.45
C GLU A 18 -5.44 5.11 -6.44
N ALA A 19 -4.80 3.97 -6.65
CA ALA A 19 -3.69 3.52 -5.80
C ALA A 19 -2.56 4.56 -5.80
N LYS A 20 -2.21 5.09 -6.96
CA LYS A 20 -1.18 6.12 -7.08
C LYS A 20 -1.54 7.37 -6.28
N GLU A 21 -2.79 7.81 -6.37
CA GLU A 21 -3.23 9.00 -5.65
C GLU A 21 -3.14 8.82 -4.14
N VAL A 22 -3.63 7.71 -3.61
CA VAL A 22 -3.61 7.50 -2.17
C VAL A 22 -2.19 7.35 -1.64
N ILE A 23 -1.30 6.76 -2.41
CA ILE A 23 0.10 6.64 -2.01
C ILE A 23 0.77 8.01 -1.98
N GLN A 24 0.58 8.82 -3.02
CA GLN A 24 1.19 10.14 -3.11
C GLN A 24 0.65 11.12 -2.09
N ASN A 25 -0.59 10.95 -1.68
CA ASN A 25 -1.21 11.80 -0.66
C ASN A 25 -0.81 11.42 0.76
N GLY A 26 0.05 10.42 0.92
CA GLY A 26 0.51 10.00 2.24
C GLY A 26 -0.54 9.26 3.04
N LEU A 27 -1.50 8.63 2.37
CA LEU A 27 -2.56 7.88 3.03
C LEU A 27 -2.17 6.43 3.32
N VAL A 28 -1.07 5.97 2.75
CA VAL A 28 -0.57 4.60 2.91
C VAL A 28 0.68 4.59 3.78
N ALA A 29 0.65 3.81 4.84
CA ALA A 29 1.80 3.62 5.71
C ALA A 29 2.38 2.23 5.50
N VAL A 30 3.69 2.11 5.60
CA VAL A 30 4.39 0.83 5.53
C VAL A 30 5.14 0.65 6.85
N ASN A 31 4.84 -0.43 7.55
CA ASN A 31 5.44 -0.72 8.86
C ASN A 31 5.29 0.44 9.86
N GLY A 32 4.14 1.13 9.78
CA GLY A 32 3.83 2.22 10.69
C GLY A 32 4.36 3.60 10.24
N GLU A 33 5.04 3.67 9.11
CA GLU A 33 5.56 4.93 8.57
C GLU A 33 4.92 5.29 7.25
N ILE A 34 4.55 6.55 7.10
CA ILE A 34 3.98 7.04 5.84
C ILE A 34 5.07 7.01 4.77
N ASP A 35 4.77 6.41 3.64
CA ASP A 35 5.69 6.32 2.53
C ASP A 35 4.98 6.72 1.24
N THR A 36 5.43 7.81 0.62
CA THR A 36 4.84 8.35 -0.60
C THR A 36 5.54 7.85 -1.87
N ARG A 37 6.56 7.04 -1.74
CA ARG A 37 7.31 6.53 -2.90
C ARG A 37 6.51 5.42 -3.59
N ARG A 38 6.19 5.64 -4.86
CA ARG A 38 5.40 4.67 -5.63
C ARG A 38 6.19 3.42 -5.98
N GLY A 39 7.48 3.57 -6.17
CA GLY A 39 8.33 2.47 -6.62
C GLY A 39 8.82 1.55 -5.52
N ARG A 40 8.44 1.80 -4.27
CA ARG A 40 8.87 0.96 -3.17
C ARG A 40 8.17 -0.40 -3.22
N LYS A 41 8.96 -1.46 -3.20
CA LYS A 41 8.42 -2.82 -3.12
C LYS A 41 8.20 -3.22 -1.68
N LEU A 42 7.18 -4.05 -1.48
CA LEU A 42 6.91 -4.67 -0.18
C LEU A 42 7.40 -6.12 -0.23
N TYR A 43 7.96 -6.55 0.89
CA TYR A 43 8.49 -7.91 1.02
C TYR A 43 7.71 -8.68 2.07
N PRO A 44 7.78 -10.02 2.07
CA PRO A 44 7.13 -10.82 3.11
C PRO A 44 7.53 -10.32 4.51
N GLY A 45 6.55 -10.11 5.36
CA GLY A 45 6.75 -9.56 6.70
C GLY A 45 6.47 -8.07 6.81
N ASP A 46 6.40 -7.36 5.68
CA ASP A 46 6.03 -5.96 5.69
C ASP A 46 4.52 -5.81 5.91
N THR A 47 4.12 -4.70 6.49
CA THR A 47 2.72 -4.39 6.73
C THR A 47 2.36 -3.07 6.07
N ALA A 48 1.31 -3.07 5.27
CA ALA A 48 0.78 -1.86 4.66
C ALA A 48 -0.52 -1.47 5.35
N THR A 49 -0.69 -0.20 5.64
CA THR A 49 -1.89 0.31 6.30
C THR A 49 -2.50 1.42 5.46
N PHE A 50 -3.79 1.33 5.20
CA PHE A 50 -4.53 2.33 4.47
C PHE A 50 -5.95 2.43 5.01
N ASP A 51 -6.36 3.64 5.34
CA ASP A 51 -7.72 3.93 5.81
C ASP A 51 -8.15 3.03 6.98
N GLY A 52 -7.24 2.80 7.92
CA GLY A 52 -7.50 1.96 9.07
C GLY A 52 -7.42 0.46 8.79
N ASN A 53 -7.16 0.06 7.56
CA ASN A 53 -7.03 -1.35 7.18
C ASN A 53 -5.56 -1.73 7.12
N GLU A 54 -5.20 -2.76 7.85
CA GLU A 54 -3.84 -3.25 7.87
C GLU A 54 -3.73 -4.51 7.02
N ILE A 55 -2.75 -4.53 6.13
CA ILE A 55 -2.52 -5.65 5.22
C ILE A 55 -1.11 -6.16 5.46
N LYS A 56 -0.99 -7.40 5.88
CA LYS A 56 0.31 -8.02 6.07
C LYS A 56 0.72 -8.73 4.79
N ILE A 57 1.93 -8.47 4.33
CA ILE A 57 2.46 -9.11 3.14
C ILE A 57 2.95 -10.50 3.52
N GLU A 58 2.38 -11.51 2.91
CA GLU A 58 2.76 -12.90 3.14
C GLU A 58 3.33 -13.48 1.85
N LYS A 59 4.20 -14.44 2.06
CA LYS A 59 4.83 -15.12 0.94
C LYS A 59 3.83 -16.04 0.22
#